data_04ade6b9f3f5f73f5026aea41def2ef0
#
_entry.id   04ade6b9f3f5f73f5026aea41def2ef0
#
_cell.length_a   1.000
_cell.length_b   1.000
_cell.length_c   1.000
_cell.angle_alpha   90.00
_cell.angle_beta   90.00
_cell.angle_gamma   90.00
#
_symmetry.space_group_name_H-M   'P 1'
#
loop_
_entity.id
_entity.type
_entity.pdbx_description
1 polymer ?
#
loop_
_entity_poly.entity_id
_entity_poly.type
_entity_poly.pdbx_seq_one_letter_code
_entity_poly.pdbx_strand_id
1 'polypeptide(L)'
;VWTAIDYLGESGIGRFYYAGESEGEHYQRNHYPWHGAYCGDIDLTGWRKPISHYRDLLYNPDKKLYLAVKEPDNYYGKVKETLWSVWPTWESWNWPGHEGKEIEVEIYSRYPKVRLYLNDKLIGEQFTGQEQQFKAVFPISYEPGILKAVGVESEIEIEKTILQTAGKPVKIQLTADRTKIKANGQDLSFITVEIIDKEGILEPNADNQLTFEVKGAGTIVAVGNADLKDTDSYIGYQRKAWKGRAIVVVKSTRKEGKIMLKVTSPGLVPATVSIRTSK
;
A
#
# COMPACT_ATOMS: atom_id res chain seq x y z
N VAL A 1 6.32 -20.53 -6.78
CA VAL A 1 5.81 -19.18 -6.56
C VAL A 1 5.25 -19.13 -5.15
N TRP A 2 5.94 -18.45 -4.28
CA TRP A 2 5.57 -18.33 -2.88
C TRP A 2 4.56 -17.24 -2.70
N THR A 3 3.51 -17.58 -2.06
CA THR A 3 2.33 -16.84 -1.63
C THR A 3 2.29 -15.39 -2.01
N ALA A 4 1.43 -15.13 -2.91
CA ALA A 4 1.14 -13.80 -3.37
C ALA A 4 0.57 -12.89 -2.26
N ILE A 5 -0.05 -13.42 -1.19
CA ILE A 5 -0.87 -12.64 -0.25
C ILE A 5 -0.42 -12.88 1.19
N ASP A 6 -0.40 -11.83 2.03
CA ASP A 6 -0.33 -11.97 3.49
C ASP A 6 -1.49 -12.83 3.97
N TYR A 7 -1.29 -13.63 4.99
CA TYR A 7 -2.35 -14.50 5.49
C TYR A 7 -2.61 -14.35 6.98
N LEU A 8 -3.84 -14.64 7.35
CA LEU A 8 -4.29 -14.64 8.74
C LEU A 8 -4.04 -16.02 9.36
N GLY A 9 -3.87 -16.06 10.67
CA GLY A 9 -3.84 -17.29 11.46
C GLY A 9 -2.52 -17.62 12.11
N GLU A 10 -1.38 -17.41 11.46
CA GLU A 10 -0.05 -17.60 12.08
C GLU A 10 0.65 -16.26 12.27
N SER A 11 0.96 -15.95 13.50
CA SER A 11 1.72 -14.77 13.88
C SER A 11 3.21 -15.05 14.01
N GLY A 12 4.04 -14.03 13.84
CA GLY A 12 5.49 -14.12 14.04
C GLY A 12 6.28 -14.66 12.84
N ILE A 13 5.63 -14.80 11.67
CA ILE A 13 6.30 -15.08 10.41
C ILE A 13 6.44 -13.80 9.60
N GLY A 14 7.60 -13.61 8.97
CA GLY A 14 7.89 -12.42 8.21
C GLY A 14 8.34 -11.26 9.07
N ARG A 15 7.91 -10.05 8.73
CA ARG A 15 8.21 -8.83 9.45
C ARG A 15 7.01 -8.45 10.33
N PHE A 16 7.24 -8.12 11.58
CA PHE A 16 6.20 -7.62 12.47
C PHE A 16 6.74 -6.58 13.45
N TYR A 17 5.84 -5.70 13.90
CA TYR A 17 6.14 -4.66 14.87
C TYR A 17 5.81 -5.13 16.26
N TYR A 18 6.71 -4.90 17.20
CA TYR A 18 6.47 -5.24 18.61
C TYR A 18 5.32 -4.42 19.19
N ALA A 19 4.44 -5.10 19.90
CA ALA A 19 3.47 -4.48 20.79
C ALA A 19 3.99 -4.63 22.23
N GLY A 20 4.79 -3.67 22.73
CA GLY A 20 5.26 -3.64 24.13
C GLY A 20 6.75 -3.88 24.32
N GLU A 21 7.21 -3.76 25.58
CA GLU A 21 8.61 -3.71 25.98
C GLU A 21 9.33 -5.05 26.18
N SER A 22 8.71 -6.16 25.89
CA SER A 22 9.33 -7.47 26.14
C SER A 22 10.39 -7.80 25.08
N GLU A 23 11.61 -7.42 25.34
CA GLU A 23 12.84 -7.93 24.69
C GLU A 23 13.14 -9.34 25.20
N GLY A 24 12.27 -10.16 25.38
CA GLY A 24 12.56 -11.45 25.97
C GLY A 24 11.85 -12.55 25.25
N GLU A 25 12.64 -13.33 24.59
CA GLU A 25 12.45 -14.76 24.49
C GLU A 25 11.25 -15.26 23.70
N HIS A 26 11.60 -16.02 22.73
CA HIS A 26 10.83 -17.06 22.06
C HIS A 26 9.76 -16.58 21.10
N TYR A 27 9.89 -17.10 19.91
CA TYR A 27 8.85 -17.44 18.95
C TYR A 27 7.66 -18.11 19.65
N GLN A 28 6.98 -17.39 20.51
CA GLN A 28 5.74 -17.89 21.06
C GLN A 28 4.60 -17.50 20.13
N ARG A 29 3.80 -18.49 19.83
CA ARG A 29 2.66 -18.50 18.93
C ARG A 29 1.54 -17.49 19.25
N ASN A 30 1.72 -16.57 20.18
CA ASN A 30 0.71 -15.65 20.67
C ASN A 30 1.26 -14.23 20.81
N HIS A 31 1.55 -13.58 19.69
CA HIS A 31 1.86 -12.15 19.67
C HIS A 31 0.58 -11.31 19.48
N TYR A 32 -0.52 -11.72 20.14
CA TYR A 32 -1.74 -10.92 20.11
C TYR A 32 -1.44 -9.45 20.50
N PRO A 33 -1.97 -8.47 19.78
CA PRO A 33 -3.02 -8.57 18.76
C PRO A 33 -2.55 -8.99 17.35
N TRP A 34 -1.27 -9.22 17.12
CA TRP A 34 -0.76 -9.68 15.83
C TRP A 34 -1.32 -11.07 15.48
N HIS A 35 -2.09 -11.17 14.39
CA HIS A 35 -2.86 -12.35 14.04
C HIS A 35 -2.67 -12.83 12.59
N GLY A 36 -1.53 -12.50 11.99
CA GLY A 36 -1.22 -12.89 10.61
C GLY A 36 0.27 -12.90 10.31
N ALA A 37 0.62 -13.07 9.06
CA ALA A 37 1.96 -13.10 8.55
C ALA A 37 2.17 -12.03 7.47
N TYR A 38 3.09 -11.10 7.69
CA TYR A 38 3.46 -10.04 6.75
C TYR A 38 4.60 -10.52 5.84
N CYS A 39 4.34 -11.56 5.05
CA CYS A 39 5.33 -12.21 4.18
C CYS A 39 4.90 -12.29 2.71
N GLY A 40 3.69 -11.86 2.36
CA GLY A 40 3.19 -11.88 1.00
C GLY A 40 3.68 -10.72 0.14
N ASP A 41 3.55 -10.85 -1.15
CA ASP A 41 3.77 -9.80 -2.15
C ASP A 41 2.60 -8.81 -2.22
N ILE A 42 1.44 -9.23 -1.74
CA ILE A 42 0.17 -8.49 -1.72
C ILE A 42 -0.37 -8.51 -0.29
N ASP A 43 -0.85 -7.38 0.20
CA ASP A 43 -1.47 -7.29 1.52
C ASP A 43 -2.93 -7.78 1.53
N LEU A 44 -3.56 -7.80 2.71
CA LEU A 44 -4.95 -8.27 2.89
C LEU A 44 -6.00 -7.42 2.15
N THR A 45 -5.66 -6.23 1.69
CA THR A 45 -6.57 -5.37 0.91
C THR A 45 -6.40 -5.52 -0.59
N GLY A 46 -5.43 -6.34 -1.02
CA GLY A 46 -5.10 -6.51 -2.44
C GLY A 46 -4.06 -5.51 -2.95
N TRP A 47 -3.51 -4.64 -2.08
CA TRP A 47 -2.45 -3.73 -2.48
C TRP A 47 -1.14 -4.48 -2.67
N ARG A 48 -0.50 -4.23 -3.81
CA ARG A 48 0.78 -4.83 -4.18
C ARG A 48 1.91 -4.10 -3.47
N LYS A 49 2.69 -4.84 -2.68
CA LYS A 49 3.89 -4.30 -2.03
C LYS A 49 5.01 -4.08 -3.06
N PRO A 50 5.99 -3.21 -2.80
CA PRO A 50 7.12 -2.97 -3.71
C PRO A 50 7.84 -4.24 -4.18
N ILE A 51 8.00 -5.25 -3.32
CA ILE A 51 8.60 -6.55 -3.68
C ILE A 51 7.84 -7.25 -4.82
N SER A 52 6.51 -7.12 -4.87
CA SER A 52 5.69 -7.65 -5.97
C SER A 52 6.03 -6.98 -7.31
N HIS A 53 6.31 -5.67 -7.30
CA HIS A 53 6.72 -4.93 -8.51
C HIS A 53 8.13 -5.31 -8.96
N TYR A 54 9.05 -5.56 -8.02
CA TYR A 54 10.36 -6.09 -8.35
C TYR A 54 10.26 -7.47 -9.01
N ARG A 55 9.46 -8.38 -8.46
CA ARG A 55 9.24 -9.70 -9.07
C ARG A 55 8.58 -9.60 -10.45
N ASP A 56 7.58 -8.74 -10.59
CA ASP A 56 6.93 -8.48 -11.88
C ASP A 56 7.96 -7.97 -12.90
N LEU A 57 8.83 -7.07 -12.52
CA LEU A 57 9.92 -6.57 -13.36
C LEU A 57 10.89 -7.67 -13.78
N LEU A 58 11.19 -8.65 -12.91
CA LEU A 58 12.07 -9.76 -13.25
C LEU A 58 11.47 -10.70 -14.29
N TYR A 59 10.16 -10.92 -14.26
CA TYR A 59 9.46 -11.89 -15.12
C TYR A 59 8.72 -11.25 -16.30
N ASN A 60 8.38 -9.98 -16.22
CA ASN A 60 7.66 -9.25 -17.25
C ASN A 60 8.57 -8.19 -17.90
N PRO A 61 9.02 -8.40 -19.17
CA PRO A 61 9.91 -7.46 -19.85
C PRO A 61 9.27 -6.09 -20.12
N ASP A 62 7.94 -5.99 -20.10
CA ASP A 62 7.22 -4.73 -20.33
C ASP A 62 7.24 -3.79 -19.12
N LYS A 63 7.60 -4.30 -17.93
CA LYS A 63 7.77 -3.49 -16.73
C LYS A 63 9.22 -3.02 -16.63
N LYS A 64 9.44 -1.72 -16.74
CA LYS A 64 10.80 -1.18 -16.90
C LYS A 64 11.30 -0.35 -15.74
N LEU A 65 10.42 0.30 -14.96
CA LEU A 65 10.83 1.21 -13.89
C LEU A 65 9.85 1.17 -12.71
N TYR A 66 10.37 1.09 -11.49
CA TYR A 66 9.61 1.23 -10.25
C TYR A 66 10.47 1.88 -9.17
N LEU A 67 9.85 2.69 -8.32
CA LEU A 67 10.49 3.45 -7.25
C LEU A 67 9.91 3.03 -5.90
N ALA A 68 10.77 2.66 -4.97
CA ALA A 68 10.42 2.28 -3.61
C ALA A 68 11.36 2.95 -2.61
N VAL A 69 10.91 3.07 -1.37
CA VAL A 69 11.68 3.64 -0.28
C VAL A 69 11.70 2.67 0.88
N LYS A 70 12.89 2.39 1.39
CA LYS A 70 13.03 1.57 2.59
C LYS A 70 12.46 2.31 3.80
N GLU A 71 11.69 1.59 4.59
CA GLU A 71 11.17 2.12 5.84
C GLU A 71 12.32 2.55 6.76
N PRO A 72 12.31 3.80 7.26
CA PRO A 72 13.31 4.20 8.23
C PRO A 72 13.24 3.34 9.49
N ASP A 73 14.40 3.08 10.09
CA ASP A 73 14.50 2.19 11.24
C ASP A 73 13.58 2.65 12.38
N ASN A 74 12.77 1.70 12.88
CA ASN A 74 11.82 1.90 13.96
C ASN A 74 10.74 2.99 13.70
N TYR A 75 10.49 3.39 12.47
CA TYR A 75 9.50 4.43 12.17
C TYR A 75 8.09 4.07 12.65
N TYR A 76 7.64 2.84 12.41
CA TYR A 76 6.37 2.32 12.91
C TYR A 76 6.51 1.51 14.21
N GLY A 77 7.66 1.60 14.88
CA GLY A 77 7.99 0.88 16.11
C GLY A 77 9.10 -0.15 15.92
N LYS A 78 9.50 -0.80 17.02
CA LYS A 78 10.51 -1.86 16.96
C LYS A 78 10.05 -2.99 16.06
N VAL A 79 10.95 -3.49 15.24
CA VAL A 79 10.68 -4.53 14.23
C VAL A 79 11.47 -5.78 14.52
N LYS A 80 10.87 -6.93 14.32
CA LYS A 80 11.54 -8.21 14.22
C LYS A 80 11.36 -8.78 12.81
N GLU A 81 12.45 -9.20 12.21
CA GLU A 81 12.45 -9.88 10.92
C GLU A 81 12.76 -11.35 11.11
N THR A 82 12.11 -12.17 10.34
CA THR A 82 12.32 -13.61 10.30
C THR A 82 12.76 -14.04 8.92
N LEU A 83 13.11 -15.32 8.74
CA LEU A 83 13.59 -15.85 7.46
C LEU A 83 12.66 -15.60 6.27
N TRP A 84 11.39 -15.34 6.51
CA TRP A 84 10.37 -15.12 5.46
C TRP A 84 9.96 -13.66 5.36
N SER A 85 10.75 -12.74 5.90
CA SER A 85 10.52 -11.33 5.76
C SER A 85 10.61 -10.90 4.30
N VAL A 86 9.67 -10.06 3.88
CA VAL A 86 9.80 -9.29 2.64
C VAL A 86 10.58 -8.02 2.94
N TRP A 87 11.13 -7.41 1.90
CA TRP A 87 11.85 -6.16 2.05
C TRP A 87 10.96 -5.07 2.64
N PRO A 88 11.44 -4.32 3.60
CA PRO A 88 10.67 -3.26 4.27
C PRO A 88 10.62 -1.99 3.43
N THR A 89 10.09 -2.09 2.23
CA THR A 89 10.00 -0.98 1.30
C THR A 89 8.55 -0.56 1.08
N TRP A 90 8.36 0.73 0.81
CA TRP A 90 7.06 1.35 0.61
C TRP A 90 7.06 2.23 -0.64
N GLU A 91 5.93 2.35 -1.26
CA GLU A 91 5.64 3.32 -2.31
C GLU A 91 5.24 4.65 -1.66
N SER A 92 6.19 5.26 -0.95
CA SER A 92 5.98 6.46 -0.15
C SER A 92 7.24 7.30 -0.04
N TRP A 93 7.09 8.62 -0.15
CA TRP A 93 8.08 9.63 0.22
C TRP A 93 7.50 10.57 1.29
N ASN A 94 6.98 9.98 2.38
CA ASN A 94 6.31 10.71 3.46
C ASN A 94 6.74 10.17 4.83
N TRP A 95 7.87 10.69 5.32
CA TRP A 95 8.54 10.22 6.54
C TRP A 95 8.74 11.35 7.55
N PRO A 96 7.65 11.99 8.07
CA PRO A 96 7.75 13.10 9.02
C PRO A 96 8.55 12.71 10.26
N GLY A 97 9.42 13.63 10.71
CA GLY A 97 10.35 13.41 11.82
C GLY A 97 11.67 12.75 11.43
N HIS A 98 11.90 12.51 10.14
CA HIS A 98 13.15 11.98 9.59
C HIS A 98 13.89 12.99 8.71
N GLU A 99 13.48 14.25 8.72
CA GLU A 99 14.13 15.32 7.97
C GLU A 99 15.63 15.38 8.30
N GLY A 100 16.46 15.38 7.25
CA GLY A 100 17.91 15.37 7.34
C GLY A 100 18.54 14.02 7.68
N LYS A 101 17.78 12.98 8.00
CA LYS A 101 18.31 11.63 8.23
C LYS A 101 18.43 10.87 6.91
N GLU A 102 19.38 9.96 6.85
CA GLU A 102 19.55 9.10 5.68
C GLU A 102 18.45 8.07 5.57
N ILE A 103 17.90 7.94 4.36
CA ILE A 103 16.91 6.93 3.99
C ILE A 103 17.37 6.26 2.69
N GLU A 104 17.24 4.95 2.60
CA GLU A 104 17.55 4.20 1.39
C GLU A 104 16.37 4.26 0.41
N VAL A 105 16.66 4.72 -0.81
CA VAL A 105 15.73 4.69 -1.95
C VAL A 105 16.14 3.57 -2.88
N GLU A 106 15.20 2.70 -3.22
CA GLU A 106 15.39 1.59 -4.15
C GLU A 106 14.71 1.89 -5.49
N ILE A 107 15.45 1.72 -6.57
CA ILE A 107 14.91 1.79 -7.94
C ILE A 107 15.05 0.42 -8.57
N TYR A 108 13.94 -0.17 -8.98
CA TYR A 108 13.92 -1.41 -9.76
C TYR A 108 13.79 -1.06 -11.23
N SER A 109 14.71 -1.53 -12.07
CA SER A 109 14.73 -1.09 -13.46
C SER A 109 15.34 -2.11 -14.41
N ARG A 110 14.73 -2.21 -15.61
CA ARG A 110 15.31 -2.90 -16.77
C ARG A 110 16.05 -1.97 -17.72
N TYR A 111 16.07 -0.67 -17.44
CA TYR A 111 16.94 0.25 -18.15
C TYR A 111 18.41 -0.01 -17.78
N PRO A 112 19.38 0.25 -18.67
CA PRO A 112 20.81 0.09 -18.36
C PRO A 112 21.25 0.95 -17.18
N LYS A 113 20.64 2.12 -17.03
CA LYS A 113 20.94 3.14 -16.03
C LYS A 113 19.69 3.79 -15.48
N VAL A 114 19.78 4.29 -14.25
CA VAL A 114 18.75 5.13 -13.62
C VAL A 114 19.36 6.38 -13.04
N ARG A 115 18.58 7.47 -13.06
CA ARG A 115 18.86 8.71 -12.34
C ARG A 115 17.84 8.93 -11.26
N LEU A 116 18.30 9.40 -10.10
CA LEU A 116 17.43 9.81 -9.00
C LEU A 116 17.51 11.33 -8.82
N TYR A 117 16.34 11.94 -8.70
CA TYR A 117 16.20 13.38 -8.44
C TYR A 117 15.37 13.58 -7.18
N LEU A 118 15.74 14.57 -6.37
CA LEU A 118 14.95 15.09 -5.26
C LEU A 118 14.73 16.58 -5.47
N ASN A 119 13.49 17.02 -5.51
CA ASN A 119 13.12 18.43 -5.76
C ASN A 119 13.83 19.02 -6.99
N ASP A 120 13.81 18.25 -8.10
CA ASP A 120 14.48 18.52 -9.38
C ASP A 120 16.01 18.58 -9.35
N LYS A 121 16.64 18.38 -8.20
CA LYS A 121 18.09 18.26 -8.09
C LYS A 121 18.52 16.81 -8.34
N LEU A 122 19.45 16.60 -9.28
CA LEU A 122 20.07 15.29 -9.49
C LEU A 122 20.86 14.87 -8.25
N ILE A 123 20.48 13.71 -7.69
CA ILE A 123 21.15 13.09 -6.53
C ILE A 123 22.27 12.17 -7.01
N GLY A 124 22.00 11.38 -8.04
CA GLY A 124 22.97 10.46 -8.58
C GLY A 124 22.46 9.64 -9.76
N GLU A 125 23.36 8.86 -10.31
CA GLU A 125 23.14 7.94 -11.42
C GLU A 125 23.77 6.60 -11.06
N GLN A 126 23.10 5.49 -11.36
CA GLN A 126 23.60 4.13 -11.13
C GLN A 126 23.18 3.19 -12.26
N PHE A 127 23.98 2.16 -12.53
CA PHE A 127 23.62 1.06 -13.41
C PHE A 127 22.60 0.14 -12.74
N THR A 128 21.73 -0.47 -13.55
CA THR A 128 20.64 -1.37 -13.12
C THR A 128 20.50 -2.61 -14.01
N GLY A 129 21.55 -3.02 -14.67
CA GLY A 129 21.54 -4.21 -15.50
C GLY A 129 21.43 -5.53 -14.71
N GLN A 130 21.59 -6.63 -15.41
CA GLN A 130 21.50 -7.96 -14.81
C GLN A 130 22.53 -8.20 -13.69
N GLU A 131 23.74 -7.64 -13.84
CA GLU A 131 24.80 -7.72 -12.80
C GLU A 131 24.40 -7.03 -11.50
N GLN A 132 23.61 -5.97 -11.58
CA GLN A 132 23.04 -5.25 -10.44
C GLN A 132 21.70 -5.83 -10.02
N GLN A 133 21.32 -7.01 -10.53
CA GLN A 133 20.03 -7.66 -10.25
C GLN A 133 18.83 -6.74 -10.56
N PHE A 134 18.96 -5.86 -11.56
CA PHE A 134 17.95 -4.87 -11.96
C PHE A 134 17.53 -3.91 -10.83
N LYS A 135 18.45 -3.60 -9.92
CA LYS A 135 18.20 -2.76 -8.74
C LYS A 135 19.34 -1.76 -8.53
N ALA A 136 18.97 -0.52 -8.22
CA ALA A 136 19.87 0.50 -7.69
C ALA A 136 19.42 0.95 -6.31
N VAL A 137 20.36 1.27 -5.43
CA VAL A 137 20.10 1.74 -4.06
C VAL A 137 20.81 3.08 -3.85
N PHE A 138 20.04 4.09 -3.43
CA PHE A 138 20.55 5.41 -3.14
C PHE A 138 20.31 5.76 -1.67
N PRO A 139 21.35 5.81 -0.83
CA PRO A 139 21.25 6.43 0.48
C PRO A 139 21.20 7.95 0.31
N ILE A 140 20.09 8.57 0.75
CA ILE A 140 19.89 10.01 0.60
C ILE A 140 19.37 10.63 1.89
N SER A 141 19.72 11.89 2.14
CA SER A 141 19.11 12.65 3.23
C SER A 141 17.66 12.94 2.89
N TYR A 142 16.74 12.58 3.81
CA TYR A 142 15.33 12.84 3.62
C TYR A 142 15.01 14.33 3.67
N GLU A 143 14.33 14.78 2.65
CA GLU A 143 13.74 16.11 2.55
C GLU A 143 12.35 15.96 1.92
N PRO A 144 11.30 16.55 2.52
CA PRO A 144 9.96 16.53 1.90
C PRO A 144 9.95 17.14 0.49
N GLY A 145 9.12 16.59 -0.38
CA GLY A 145 8.99 17.08 -1.75
C GLY A 145 8.75 15.98 -2.78
N ILE A 146 9.38 16.11 -3.92
CA ILE A 146 9.20 15.23 -5.08
C ILE A 146 10.45 14.38 -5.27
N LEU A 147 10.33 13.08 -5.05
CA LEU A 147 11.33 12.09 -5.38
C LEU A 147 11.01 11.48 -6.75
N LYS A 148 11.93 11.62 -7.71
CA LYS A 148 11.73 11.19 -9.10
C LYS A 148 12.85 10.24 -9.53
N ALA A 149 12.49 9.04 -9.96
CA ALA A 149 13.39 8.12 -10.62
C ALA A 149 13.16 8.17 -12.14
N VAL A 150 14.26 8.06 -12.87
CA VAL A 150 14.24 8.10 -14.35
C VAL A 150 15.06 6.95 -14.91
N GLY A 151 14.47 6.18 -15.81
CA GLY A 151 15.16 5.17 -16.61
C GLY A 151 15.91 5.81 -17.77
N VAL A 152 17.18 5.45 -17.97
CA VAL A 152 18.07 6.04 -18.97
C VAL A 152 18.58 4.97 -19.92
N GLU A 153 18.48 5.23 -21.21
CA GLU A 153 19.03 4.41 -22.28
C GLU A 153 19.74 5.29 -23.31
N SER A 154 20.98 4.96 -23.66
CA SER A 154 21.80 5.76 -24.59
C SER A 154 21.87 7.25 -24.21
N GLU A 155 22.03 7.53 -22.90
CA GLU A 155 22.05 8.86 -22.27
C GLU A 155 20.73 9.65 -22.36
N ILE A 156 19.67 9.07 -22.91
CA ILE A 156 18.35 9.68 -23.03
C ILE A 156 17.45 9.19 -21.90
N GLU A 157 16.75 10.11 -21.26
CA GLU A 157 15.71 9.81 -20.25
C GLU A 157 14.45 9.31 -20.96
N ILE A 158 14.04 8.06 -20.70
CA ILE A 158 12.95 7.37 -21.41
C ILE A 158 11.67 7.33 -20.60
N GLU A 159 11.77 6.92 -19.35
CA GLU A 159 10.61 6.71 -18.46
C GLU A 159 10.88 7.34 -17.10
N LYS A 160 9.83 7.83 -16.44
CA LYS A 160 9.94 8.37 -15.09
C LYS A 160 8.85 7.82 -14.17
N THR A 161 9.17 7.70 -12.90
CA THR A 161 8.22 7.44 -11.82
C THR A 161 8.48 8.41 -10.68
N ILE A 162 7.42 8.76 -9.93
CA ILE A 162 7.47 9.83 -8.94
C ILE A 162 6.79 9.36 -7.66
N LEU A 163 7.41 9.66 -6.52
CA LEU A 163 6.78 9.67 -5.22
C LEU A 163 6.79 11.10 -4.69
N GLN A 164 5.71 11.52 -4.08
CA GLN A 164 5.58 12.87 -3.55
C GLN A 164 5.16 12.83 -2.08
N THR A 165 5.75 13.69 -1.27
CA THR A 165 5.31 13.87 0.11
C THR A 165 3.90 14.42 0.13
N ALA A 166 3.00 13.71 0.81
CA ALA A 166 1.62 14.13 0.99
C ALA A 166 1.50 15.30 1.97
N GLY A 167 0.52 16.14 1.71
CA GLY A 167 0.05 17.13 2.67
C GLY A 167 -0.89 16.53 3.72
N LYS A 168 -1.55 17.39 4.49
CA LYS A 168 -2.56 16.95 5.47
C LYS A 168 -3.72 16.22 4.76
N PRO A 169 -4.27 15.15 5.35
CA PRO A 169 -5.44 14.47 4.81
C PRO A 169 -6.64 15.41 4.72
N VAL A 170 -7.34 15.40 3.59
CA VAL A 170 -8.47 16.31 3.32
C VAL A 170 -9.71 15.56 2.91
N LYS A 171 -9.58 14.52 2.11
CA LYS A 171 -10.72 13.83 1.51
C LYS A 171 -10.51 12.35 1.37
N ILE A 172 -11.62 11.64 1.20
CA ILE A 172 -11.66 10.22 0.90
C ILE A 172 -11.75 10.04 -0.62
N GLN A 173 -11.00 9.09 -1.17
CA GLN A 173 -11.11 8.62 -2.54
C GLN A 173 -11.60 7.17 -2.55
N LEU A 174 -12.51 6.84 -3.49
CA LEU A 174 -13.06 5.50 -3.65
C LEU A 174 -12.79 5.00 -5.06
N THR A 175 -12.22 3.82 -5.17
CA THR A 175 -11.96 3.14 -6.43
C THR A 175 -12.56 1.74 -6.40
N ALA A 176 -13.60 1.50 -7.20
CA ALA A 176 -14.20 0.18 -7.35
C ALA A 176 -13.45 -0.62 -8.43
N ASP A 177 -13.14 -1.88 -8.14
CA ASP A 177 -12.56 -2.81 -9.12
C ASP A 177 -13.52 -3.02 -10.30
N ARG A 178 -14.82 -3.06 -10.01
CA ARG A 178 -15.89 -3.23 -10.99
C ARG A 178 -17.06 -2.31 -10.67
N THR A 179 -17.46 -1.49 -11.64
CA THR A 179 -18.61 -0.58 -11.53
C THR A 179 -19.91 -1.23 -12.08
N LYS A 180 -19.81 -2.46 -12.61
CA LYS A 180 -20.93 -3.28 -13.07
C LYS A 180 -20.76 -4.70 -12.57
N ILE A 181 -21.78 -5.24 -11.90
CA ILE A 181 -21.81 -6.60 -11.37
C ILE A 181 -23.17 -7.24 -11.65
N LYS A 182 -23.25 -8.58 -11.59
CA LYS A 182 -24.49 -9.32 -11.84
C LYS A 182 -25.47 -9.22 -10.67
N ALA A 183 -26.76 -9.04 -10.96
CA ALA A 183 -27.85 -9.04 -9.96
C ALA A 183 -28.24 -10.48 -9.56
N ASN A 184 -27.28 -11.30 -9.11
CA ASN A 184 -27.49 -12.72 -8.79
C ASN A 184 -27.47 -13.03 -7.28
N GLY A 185 -27.23 -12.02 -6.44
CA GLY A 185 -27.12 -12.18 -4.99
C GLY A 185 -25.77 -12.73 -4.51
N GLN A 186 -24.78 -12.86 -5.38
CA GLN A 186 -23.46 -13.43 -5.08
C GLN A 186 -22.31 -12.60 -5.61
N ASP A 187 -22.53 -11.85 -6.69
CA ASP A 187 -21.44 -11.09 -7.32
C ASP A 187 -21.00 -9.92 -6.46
N LEU A 188 -19.70 -9.65 -6.47
CA LEU A 188 -19.00 -8.74 -5.55
C LEU A 188 -18.35 -7.59 -6.32
N SER A 189 -18.21 -6.44 -5.68
CA SER A 189 -17.25 -5.42 -6.05
C SER A 189 -16.40 -5.07 -4.83
N PHE A 190 -15.10 -4.95 -5.05
CA PHE A 190 -14.11 -4.57 -4.06
C PHE A 190 -13.79 -3.08 -4.24
N ILE A 191 -14.02 -2.29 -3.21
CA ILE A 191 -13.82 -0.85 -3.26
C ILE A 191 -12.64 -0.49 -2.38
N THR A 192 -11.55 -0.05 -3.01
CA THR A 192 -10.42 0.56 -2.31
C THR A 192 -10.83 1.93 -1.79
N VAL A 193 -10.49 2.20 -0.54
CA VAL A 193 -10.69 3.48 0.13
C VAL A 193 -9.32 4.06 0.42
N GLU A 194 -9.07 5.28 -0.04
CA GLU A 194 -7.81 5.99 0.18
C GLU A 194 -8.08 7.35 0.82
N ILE A 195 -7.22 7.71 1.77
CA ILE A 195 -7.23 9.02 2.41
C ILE A 195 -6.16 9.85 1.72
N ILE A 196 -6.58 10.93 1.09
CA ILE A 196 -5.72 11.75 0.24
C ILE A 196 -5.74 13.22 0.68
N ASP A 197 -4.66 13.90 0.32
CA ASP A 197 -4.53 15.35 0.53
C ASP A 197 -5.30 16.17 -0.53
N LYS A 198 -5.13 17.49 -0.51
CA LYS A 198 -5.78 18.41 -1.45
C LYS A 198 -5.35 18.19 -2.91
N GLU A 199 -4.14 17.66 -3.14
CA GLU A 199 -3.56 17.41 -4.46
C GLU A 199 -3.87 16.01 -4.98
N GLY A 200 -4.49 15.17 -4.15
CA GLY A 200 -4.84 13.79 -4.50
C GLY A 200 -3.75 12.79 -4.18
N ILE A 201 -2.75 13.19 -3.41
CA ILE A 201 -1.67 12.30 -2.97
C ILE A 201 -2.14 11.52 -1.75
N LEU A 202 -1.92 10.20 -1.75
CA LEU A 202 -2.19 9.34 -0.61
C LEU A 202 -1.38 9.80 0.61
N GLU A 203 -2.03 9.96 1.75
CA GLU A 203 -1.36 10.20 3.02
C GLU A 203 -1.09 8.85 3.72
N PRO A 204 0.15 8.33 3.68
CA PRO A 204 0.45 6.97 4.10
C PRO A 204 0.53 6.79 5.63
N ASN A 205 0.38 7.86 6.41
CA ASN A 205 0.30 7.81 7.86
C ASN A 205 -1.14 8.01 8.38
N ALA A 206 -2.11 8.20 7.49
CA ALA A 206 -3.50 8.38 7.89
C ALA A 206 -4.09 7.08 8.46
N ASP A 207 -4.68 7.19 9.64
CA ASP A 207 -5.31 6.09 10.37
C ASP A 207 -6.76 6.43 10.80
N ASN A 208 -7.42 7.31 10.06
CA ASN A 208 -8.75 7.82 10.34
C ASN A 208 -9.80 6.71 10.45
N GLN A 209 -10.75 6.86 11.37
CA GLN A 209 -11.92 5.99 11.46
C GLN A 209 -12.87 6.26 10.30
N LEU A 210 -13.13 5.23 9.49
CA LEU A 210 -14.04 5.26 8.35
C LEU A 210 -15.40 4.66 8.74
N THR A 211 -16.47 5.27 8.25
CA THR A 211 -17.85 4.76 8.39
C THR A 211 -18.45 4.55 7.00
N PHE A 212 -19.04 3.40 6.77
CA PHE A 212 -19.58 2.94 5.49
C PHE A 212 -21.09 2.88 5.53
N GLU A 213 -21.75 3.46 4.53
CA GLU A 213 -23.21 3.40 4.33
C GLU A 213 -23.48 2.90 2.90
N VAL A 214 -24.32 1.88 2.76
CA VAL A 214 -24.74 1.36 1.46
C VAL A 214 -26.23 1.53 1.28
N LYS A 215 -26.66 1.93 0.08
CA LYS A 215 -28.07 2.04 -0.32
C LYS A 215 -28.29 1.38 -1.68
N GLY A 216 -29.52 0.87 -1.91
CA GLY A 216 -29.94 0.35 -3.19
C GLY A 216 -29.84 -1.17 -3.33
N ALA A 217 -29.33 -1.65 -4.46
CA ALA A 217 -29.37 -3.05 -4.86
C ALA A 217 -28.20 -3.90 -4.34
N GLY A 218 -27.62 -3.56 -3.18
CA GLY A 218 -26.50 -4.29 -2.59
C GLY A 218 -26.40 -4.16 -1.09
N THR A 219 -25.48 -4.92 -0.51
CA THR A 219 -25.14 -4.92 0.93
C THR A 219 -23.63 -4.91 1.11
N ILE A 220 -23.12 -4.33 2.23
CA ILE A 220 -21.75 -4.51 2.66
C ILE A 220 -21.62 -5.91 3.24
N VAL A 221 -20.61 -6.66 2.82
CA VAL A 221 -20.33 -8.01 3.32
C VAL A 221 -19.01 -8.12 4.04
N ALA A 222 -18.08 -7.20 3.78
CA ALA A 222 -16.85 -7.11 4.53
C ALA A 222 -16.27 -5.69 4.51
N VAL A 223 -15.55 -5.35 5.55
CA VAL A 223 -14.67 -4.17 5.67
C VAL A 223 -13.33 -4.62 6.21
N GLY A 224 -12.24 -4.02 5.74
CA GLY A 224 -10.91 -4.44 6.16
C GLY A 224 -9.86 -3.37 5.97
N ASN A 225 -8.72 -3.61 6.56
CA ASN A 225 -7.46 -2.94 6.31
C ASN A 225 -6.34 -3.98 6.28
N ALA A 226 -5.11 -3.58 6.07
CA ALA A 226 -3.96 -4.48 6.03
C ALA A 226 -3.17 -4.52 7.35
N ASP A 227 -3.67 -3.93 8.42
CA ASP A 227 -3.04 -4.01 9.75
C ASP A 227 -3.30 -5.38 10.38
N LEU A 228 -2.27 -6.18 10.45
CA LEU A 228 -2.32 -7.51 11.09
C LEU A 228 -2.45 -7.45 12.62
N LYS A 229 -2.51 -6.26 13.22
CA LYS A 229 -2.81 -6.05 14.64
C LYS A 229 -4.24 -5.56 14.88
N ASP A 230 -4.97 -5.25 13.82
CA ASP A 230 -6.35 -4.76 13.93
C ASP A 230 -7.29 -5.91 14.32
N THR A 231 -7.90 -5.81 15.49
CA THR A 231 -8.81 -6.81 16.06
C THR A 231 -10.27 -6.56 15.75
N ASP A 232 -10.60 -5.49 15.03
CA ASP A 232 -11.97 -5.19 14.64
C ASP A 232 -12.54 -6.25 13.70
N SER A 233 -13.84 -6.51 13.85
CA SER A 233 -14.55 -7.46 13.00
C SER A 233 -14.51 -7.05 11.53
N TYR A 234 -14.24 -8.01 10.65
CA TYR A 234 -14.39 -7.81 9.20
C TYR A 234 -15.85 -7.66 8.76
N ILE A 235 -16.80 -7.99 9.61
CA ILE A 235 -18.25 -7.81 9.36
C ILE A 235 -18.70 -6.56 10.12
N GLY A 236 -19.07 -5.49 9.40
CA GLY A 236 -19.48 -4.24 10.02
C GLY A 236 -19.57 -3.09 9.04
N TYR A 237 -19.73 -1.90 9.60
CA TYR A 237 -19.89 -0.65 8.87
C TYR A 237 -18.84 0.39 9.25
N GLN A 238 -17.79 -0.02 9.94
CA GLN A 238 -16.69 0.83 10.34
C GLN A 238 -15.36 0.09 10.22
N ARG A 239 -14.31 0.82 9.88
CA ARG A 239 -12.94 0.31 9.86
C ARG A 239 -11.97 1.48 9.97
N LYS A 240 -10.92 1.34 10.76
CA LYS A 240 -9.81 2.26 10.79
C LYS A 240 -8.98 2.12 9.52
N ALA A 241 -8.59 3.22 8.91
CA ALA A 241 -7.61 3.15 7.83
C ALA A 241 -6.25 2.70 8.38
N TRP A 242 -5.49 2.00 7.57
CA TRP A 242 -4.11 1.65 7.85
C TRP A 242 -3.24 2.08 6.67
N LYS A 243 -2.21 2.87 6.97
CA LYS A 243 -1.36 3.48 5.94
C LYS A 243 -2.18 4.19 4.85
N GLY A 244 -3.17 4.95 5.28
CA GLY A 244 -4.05 5.71 4.40
C GLY A 244 -5.08 4.89 3.63
N ARG A 245 -5.17 3.56 3.84
CA ARG A 245 -6.00 2.67 3.04
C ARG A 245 -6.95 1.80 3.88
N ALA A 246 -8.06 1.44 3.27
CA ALA A 246 -8.98 0.41 3.70
C ALA A 246 -9.65 -0.22 2.48
N ILE A 247 -10.37 -1.31 2.70
CA ILE A 247 -11.19 -1.96 1.68
C ILE A 247 -12.61 -2.17 2.20
N VAL A 248 -13.59 -2.02 1.33
CA VAL A 248 -14.98 -2.43 1.59
C VAL A 248 -15.48 -3.29 0.44
N VAL A 249 -16.13 -4.39 0.77
CA VAL A 249 -16.67 -5.34 -0.19
C VAL A 249 -18.19 -5.23 -0.19
N VAL A 250 -18.75 -4.91 -1.35
CA VAL A 250 -20.20 -4.89 -1.55
C VAL A 250 -20.64 -6.08 -2.39
N LYS A 251 -21.77 -6.67 -2.00
CA LYS A 251 -22.40 -7.80 -2.69
C LYS A 251 -23.73 -7.35 -3.31
N SER A 252 -23.98 -7.76 -4.55
CA SER A 252 -25.27 -7.53 -5.20
C SER A 252 -26.42 -8.25 -4.48
N THR A 253 -27.61 -7.69 -4.54
CA THR A 253 -28.84 -8.44 -4.31
C THR A 253 -29.29 -9.10 -5.63
N ARG A 254 -30.47 -9.77 -5.62
CA ARG A 254 -31.09 -10.28 -6.84
C ARG A 254 -31.88 -9.22 -7.62
N LYS A 255 -31.83 -7.95 -7.17
CA LYS A 255 -32.52 -6.83 -7.82
C LYS A 255 -31.53 -6.08 -8.72
N GLU A 256 -31.97 -5.78 -9.93
CA GLU A 256 -31.27 -4.82 -10.79
C GLU A 256 -31.38 -3.41 -10.24
N GLY A 257 -30.38 -2.58 -10.50
CA GLY A 257 -30.37 -1.20 -10.06
C GLY A 257 -28.99 -0.64 -9.79
N LYS A 258 -28.92 0.26 -8.85
CA LYS A 258 -27.66 0.88 -8.38
C LYS A 258 -27.38 0.51 -6.93
N ILE A 259 -26.14 0.27 -6.64
CA ILE A 259 -25.59 0.25 -5.29
C ILE A 259 -24.88 1.59 -5.10
N MET A 260 -25.24 2.33 -4.07
CA MET A 260 -24.58 3.58 -3.69
C MET A 260 -23.83 3.32 -2.38
N LEU A 261 -22.51 3.33 -2.43
CA LEU A 261 -21.66 3.28 -1.24
C LEU A 261 -21.19 4.68 -0.91
N LYS A 262 -21.46 5.14 0.31
CA LYS A 262 -20.94 6.39 0.88
C LYS A 262 -19.95 6.06 2.00
N VAL A 263 -18.82 6.75 2.01
CA VAL A 263 -17.80 6.63 3.05
C VAL A 263 -17.58 8.01 3.68
N THR A 264 -17.56 8.04 5.01
CA THR A 264 -17.36 9.26 5.80
C THR A 264 -16.28 9.05 6.85
N SER A 265 -15.62 10.12 7.24
CA SER A 265 -14.69 10.18 8.37
C SER A 265 -14.71 11.57 8.98
N PRO A 266 -14.58 11.74 10.30
CA PRO A 266 -14.47 13.06 10.91
C PRO A 266 -13.32 13.86 10.30
N GLY A 267 -13.61 15.13 9.94
CA GLY A 267 -12.61 16.05 9.38
C GLY A 267 -12.23 15.83 7.91
N LEU A 268 -12.79 14.83 7.23
CA LEU A 268 -12.52 14.58 5.82
C LEU A 268 -13.77 14.83 4.95
N VAL A 269 -13.54 15.28 3.71
CA VAL A 269 -14.61 15.36 2.72
C VAL A 269 -15.07 13.93 2.36
N PRO A 270 -16.38 13.62 2.50
CA PRO A 270 -16.93 12.31 2.20
C PRO A 270 -16.83 11.94 0.73
N ALA A 271 -16.83 10.64 0.43
CA ALA A 271 -16.89 10.14 -0.93
C ALA A 271 -18.09 9.21 -1.16
N THR A 272 -18.53 9.11 -2.40
CA THR A 272 -19.58 8.18 -2.82
C THR A 272 -19.20 7.54 -4.15
N VAL A 273 -19.39 6.22 -4.25
CA VAL A 273 -19.23 5.46 -5.49
C VAL A 273 -20.51 4.75 -5.85
N SER A 274 -20.80 4.62 -7.15
CA SER A 274 -21.99 3.94 -7.68
C SER A 274 -21.60 2.72 -8.49
N ILE A 275 -22.23 1.59 -8.18
CA ILE A 275 -22.04 0.31 -8.88
C ILE A 275 -23.40 -0.10 -9.46
N ARG A 276 -23.45 -0.47 -10.74
CA ARG A 276 -24.66 -0.92 -11.41
C ARG A 276 -24.80 -2.44 -11.28
N THR A 277 -26.01 -2.90 -10.98
CA THR A 277 -26.36 -4.34 -11.03
C THR A 277 -27.32 -4.59 -12.19
N SER A 278 -27.03 -5.64 -12.96
CA SER A 278 -27.86 -6.10 -14.09
C SER A 278 -27.88 -7.64 -14.15
N LYS A 279 -28.86 -8.20 -14.82
CA LYS A 279 -28.90 -9.65 -15.09
C LYS A 279 -27.74 -10.12 -15.94
#